data_2f10f76c0af76a5c9ccc6f9f83202589
#
_entry.id   2f10f76c0af76a5c9ccc6f9f83202589
#
_cell.length_a   1.000
_cell.length_b   1.000
_cell.length_c   1.000
_cell.angle_alpha   90.00
_cell.angle_beta   90.00
_cell.angle_gamma   90.00
#
_symmetry.space_group_name_H-M   'P 1'
#
loop_
_entity.id
_entity.type
_entity.pdbx_description
1 polymer ?
#
loop_
_entity_poly.entity_id
_entity_poly.type
_entity_poly.pdbx_seq_one_letter_code
_entity_poly.pdbx_strand_id
1 'polypeptide(L)'
;ESSPLIPVSGSASLGDLAPGETATAPLRIEVGDVAAGEYPLSAVIKRDDSFGDPVTSEVRTGTVTANEGPEFAVNASAEALYVDSTGAVTLTVRNTGDTTAQNARVQLRESSPLIPVSGSASLGDLAPGETATTRLRVEMSDRALAGEYPLSIVVKRDDAFNDPVVTEPLSVGVDVGPERTFETSSAGSASAGSTTTVSFEVTNSGEAPMRNAVVRLNADSPFETDDDTAYVGRLEPGESATVQFTVSVDGAATPKAYALDTTVAFDNAFNRRVVTDVESTELRVEAGSGGLLAAIINTLSDLIGL
;
A
#
# COMPACT_ATOMS: atom_id res chain seq x y z
N GLU A 1 26.66 37.25 -18.52
CA GLU A 1 25.71 36.51 -17.67
C GLU A 1 24.40 36.45 -18.44
N SER A 2 23.88 35.22 -18.65
CA SER A 2 22.58 35.01 -19.27
C SER A 2 21.48 35.54 -18.32
N SER A 3 20.51 36.30 -18.85
CA SER A 3 19.34 36.72 -18.06
C SER A 3 18.62 35.49 -17.50
N PRO A 4 18.22 35.46 -16.21
CA PRO A 4 17.45 34.37 -15.63
C PRO A 4 16.03 34.29 -16.18
N LEU A 5 15.58 35.35 -16.89
CA LEU A 5 14.28 35.39 -17.54
C LEU A 5 14.43 35.01 -19.01
N ILE A 6 13.82 33.88 -19.42
CA ILE A 6 13.88 33.35 -20.76
C ILE A 6 12.52 33.56 -21.43
N PRO A 7 12.39 34.43 -22.44
CA PRO A 7 11.13 34.61 -23.15
C PRO A 7 10.75 33.34 -23.90
N VAL A 8 9.63 32.70 -23.57
CA VAL A 8 9.04 31.56 -24.31
C VAL A 8 8.26 32.07 -25.51
N SER A 9 7.53 33.21 -25.35
CA SER A 9 6.96 33.96 -26.44
C SER A 9 7.76 35.26 -26.63
N GLY A 10 8.53 35.36 -27.72
CA GLY A 10 9.42 36.51 -27.96
C GLY A 10 8.72 37.79 -28.38
N SER A 11 7.43 37.74 -28.72
CA SER A 11 6.63 38.91 -29.13
C SER A 11 5.13 38.66 -28.95
N ALA A 12 4.38 39.74 -28.77
CA ALA A 12 2.93 39.75 -28.77
C ALA A 12 2.42 41.00 -29.54
N SER A 13 1.30 40.85 -30.25
CA SER A 13 0.67 41.98 -30.95
C SER A 13 -0.15 42.84 -30.01
N LEU A 14 -0.01 44.18 -30.15
CA LEU A 14 -0.81 45.13 -29.39
C LEU A 14 -1.96 45.72 -30.22
N GLY A 15 -2.03 45.39 -31.55
CA GLY A 15 -2.96 45.99 -32.48
C GLY A 15 -2.63 47.45 -32.81
N ASP A 16 -3.57 48.17 -33.39
CA ASP A 16 -3.46 49.59 -33.65
C ASP A 16 -3.75 50.40 -32.39
N LEU A 17 -2.89 51.33 -32.04
CA LEU A 17 -3.03 52.17 -30.86
C LEU A 17 -3.20 53.65 -31.25
N ALA A 18 -4.33 54.25 -30.93
CA ALA A 18 -4.55 55.68 -31.08
C ALA A 18 -3.74 56.50 -30.03
N PRO A 19 -3.47 57.79 -30.26
CA PRO A 19 -2.81 58.62 -29.28
C PRO A 19 -3.52 58.63 -27.93
N GLY A 20 -2.81 58.21 -26.87
CA GLY A 20 -3.33 58.09 -25.50
C GLY A 20 -4.01 56.75 -25.20
N GLU A 21 -4.11 55.85 -26.16
CA GLU A 21 -4.66 54.50 -25.95
C GLU A 21 -3.64 53.58 -25.31
N THR A 22 -4.14 52.67 -24.48
CA THR A 22 -3.34 51.64 -23.78
C THR A 22 -3.78 50.24 -24.22
N ALA A 23 -2.82 49.41 -24.56
CA ALA A 23 -3.05 47.97 -24.80
C ALA A 23 -2.18 47.12 -23.89
N THR A 24 -2.69 45.95 -23.56
CA THR A 24 -2.00 44.95 -22.75
C THR A 24 -1.87 43.65 -23.53
N ALA A 25 -0.67 43.09 -23.55
CA ALA A 25 -0.43 41.79 -24.17
C ALA A 25 0.33 40.87 -23.22
N PRO A 26 -0.11 39.60 -23.05
CA PRO A 26 0.59 38.63 -22.25
C PRO A 26 1.85 38.14 -22.98
N LEU A 27 2.97 38.07 -22.25
CA LEU A 27 4.20 37.44 -22.69
C LEU A 27 4.49 36.28 -21.75
N ARG A 28 4.80 35.12 -22.29
CA ARG A 28 5.22 33.97 -21.51
C ARG A 28 6.72 33.99 -21.31
N ILE A 29 7.13 33.95 -20.04
CA ILE A 29 8.52 33.96 -19.61
C ILE A 29 8.75 32.75 -18.75
N GLU A 30 9.79 31.98 -19.07
CA GLU A 30 10.33 30.95 -18.19
C GLU A 30 11.36 31.62 -17.26
N VAL A 31 11.23 31.35 -15.96
CA VAL A 31 12.19 31.78 -14.95
C VAL A 31 13.11 30.60 -14.69
N GLY A 32 14.42 30.78 -14.92
CA GLY A 32 15.42 29.75 -14.64
C GLY A 32 15.55 29.49 -13.12
N ASP A 33 16.48 28.61 -12.76
CA ASP A 33 16.78 28.29 -11.36
C ASP A 33 17.48 29.51 -10.69
N VAL A 34 16.67 30.42 -10.14
CA VAL A 34 17.11 31.62 -9.47
C VAL A 34 16.34 31.85 -8.18
N ALA A 35 16.95 32.53 -7.23
CA ALA A 35 16.30 32.92 -5.99
C ALA A 35 15.08 33.84 -6.25
N ALA A 36 14.13 33.83 -5.31
CA ALA A 36 13.05 34.82 -5.34
C ALA A 36 13.62 36.26 -5.31
N GLY A 37 13.04 37.14 -6.11
CA GLY A 37 13.51 38.52 -6.23
C GLY A 37 12.97 39.23 -7.44
N GLU A 38 13.39 40.48 -7.60
CA GLU A 38 13.05 41.30 -8.75
C GLU A 38 14.13 41.24 -9.82
N TYR A 39 13.73 40.93 -11.05
CA TYR A 39 14.61 40.80 -12.20
C TYR A 39 14.24 41.76 -13.30
N PRO A 40 15.23 42.42 -13.95
CA PRO A 40 14.97 43.34 -15.02
C PRO A 40 14.50 42.63 -16.29
N LEU A 41 13.39 43.06 -16.87
CA LEU A 41 12.90 42.66 -18.17
C LEU A 41 12.93 43.83 -19.13
N SER A 42 13.63 43.66 -20.27
CA SER A 42 13.72 44.68 -21.29
C SER A 42 12.83 44.35 -22.49
N ALA A 43 12.08 45.30 -22.98
CA ALA A 43 11.21 45.20 -24.12
C ALA A 43 11.40 46.33 -25.10
N VAL A 44 11.11 46.06 -26.37
CA VAL A 44 11.04 47.07 -27.44
C VAL A 44 9.69 46.98 -28.13
N ILE A 45 9.14 48.07 -28.56
CA ILE A 45 7.94 48.14 -29.37
C ILE A 45 8.36 48.30 -30.84
N LYS A 46 7.87 47.41 -31.71
CA LYS A 46 8.01 47.53 -33.15
C LYS A 46 6.70 48.00 -33.72
N ARG A 47 6.74 48.95 -34.61
CA ARG A 47 5.61 49.49 -35.35
C ARG A 47 6.01 49.83 -36.78
N ASP A 48 5.06 49.90 -37.66
CA ASP A 48 5.29 50.46 -38.99
C ASP A 48 5.08 51.97 -38.96
N ASP A 49 5.87 52.71 -39.71
CA ASP A 49 5.67 54.14 -39.90
C ASP A 49 4.58 54.40 -40.95
N SER A 50 4.38 55.70 -41.28
CA SER A 50 3.38 56.11 -42.26
C SER A 50 3.68 55.66 -43.70
N PHE A 51 4.86 55.08 -43.97
CA PHE A 51 5.31 54.56 -45.25
C PHE A 51 5.33 53.04 -45.26
N GLY A 52 5.01 52.37 -44.14
CA GLY A 52 5.04 50.92 -43.97
C GLY A 52 6.44 50.40 -43.63
N ASP A 53 7.38 51.25 -43.26
CA ASP A 53 8.71 50.82 -42.84
C ASP A 53 8.75 50.49 -41.34
N PRO A 54 9.42 49.37 -40.91
CA PRO A 54 9.49 48.99 -39.53
C PRO A 54 10.35 49.93 -38.66
N VAL A 55 9.76 50.47 -37.63
CA VAL A 55 10.43 51.33 -36.64
C VAL A 55 10.43 50.67 -35.30
N THR A 56 11.57 50.63 -34.61
CA THR A 56 11.73 50.06 -33.28
C THR A 56 11.90 51.18 -32.24
N SER A 57 11.18 51.12 -31.12
CA SER A 57 11.35 52.06 -30.01
C SER A 57 12.68 51.86 -29.31
N GLU A 58 13.05 52.82 -28.46
CA GLU A 58 14.10 52.62 -27.48
C GLU A 58 13.75 51.43 -26.56
N VAL A 59 14.80 50.81 -26.02
CA VAL A 59 14.63 49.74 -25.03
C VAL A 59 13.98 50.30 -23.77
N ARG A 60 12.92 49.69 -23.30
CA ARG A 60 12.29 49.99 -22.02
C ARG A 60 12.52 48.81 -21.09
N THR A 61 12.96 49.11 -19.87
CA THR A 61 13.21 48.13 -18.84
C THR A 61 12.15 48.25 -17.74
N GLY A 62 11.49 47.16 -17.44
CA GLY A 62 10.62 46.97 -16.27
C GLY A 62 11.22 45.95 -15.33
N THR A 63 10.55 45.68 -14.25
CA THR A 63 10.89 44.60 -13.32
C THR A 63 9.83 43.50 -13.33
N VAL A 64 10.28 42.25 -13.19
CA VAL A 64 9.44 41.06 -12.98
C VAL A 64 9.85 40.47 -11.66
N THR A 65 8.89 40.23 -10.78
CA THR A 65 9.12 39.51 -9.51
C THR A 65 9.09 38.04 -9.77
N ALA A 66 10.20 37.33 -9.52
CA ALA A 66 10.25 35.89 -9.43
C ALA A 66 9.99 35.51 -7.98
N ASN A 67 8.95 34.70 -7.77
CA ASN A 67 8.63 34.12 -6.47
C ASN A 67 9.20 32.72 -6.40
N GLU A 68 9.49 32.23 -5.19
CA GLU A 68 9.71 30.81 -4.98
C GLU A 68 8.41 30.05 -5.35
N GLY A 69 8.56 29.05 -6.17
CA GLY A 69 7.43 28.21 -6.53
C GLY A 69 6.84 27.47 -5.32
N PRO A 70 5.74 26.74 -5.50
CA PRO A 70 5.27 25.85 -4.46
C PRO A 70 6.31 24.77 -4.16
N GLU A 71 6.69 24.66 -2.89
CA GLU A 71 7.54 23.61 -2.35
C GLU A 71 6.70 22.71 -1.43
N PHE A 72 7.14 21.48 -1.20
CA PHE A 72 6.34 20.55 -0.45
C PHE A 72 7.15 19.82 0.60
N ALA A 73 6.63 19.82 1.83
CA ALA A 73 7.03 18.89 2.87
C ALA A 73 5.99 17.76 2.94
N VAL A 74 6.47 16.53 3.02
CA VAL A 74 5.61 15.36 3.08
C VAL A 74 5.98 14.52 4.30
N ASN A 75 4.95 14.13 5.06
CA ASN A 75 5.06 13.13 6.12
C ASN A 75 4.18 11.94 5.76
N ALA A 76 4.63 10.75 6.13
CA ALA A 76 3.88 9.51 5.97
C ALA A 76 3.69 8.83 7.32
N SER A 77 2.54 8.20 7.48
CA SER A 77 2.30 7.24 8.56
C SER A 77 1.59 6.03 8.00
N ALA A 78 2.09 4.84 8.30
CA ALA A 78 1.43 3.60 7.94
C ALA A 78 0.55 3.11 9.07
N GLU A 79 -0.67 2.70 8.76
CA GLU A 79 -1.49 1.93 9.69
C GLU A 79 -1.39 0.45 9.32
N ALA A 80 -0.79 -0.32 10.22
CA ALA A 80 -0.77 -1.77 10.13
C ALA A 80 -0.28 -2.29 8.75
N LEU A 81 0.88 -1.81 8.30
CA LEU A 81 1.57 -2.35 7.14
C LEU A 81 2.55 -3.44 7.60
N TYR A 82 2.39 -4.64 7.06
CA TYR A 82 3.19 -5.82 7.40
C TYR A 82 3.77 -6.42 6.13
N VAL A 83 4.80 -7.25 6.30
CA VAL A 83 5.33 -8.08 5.20
C VAL A 83 4.19 -8.92 4.62
N ASP A 84 4.21 -9.12 3.32
CA ASP A 84 3.17 -9.84 2.55
C ASP A 84 1.74 -9.34 2.80
N SER A 85 1.59 -8.03 2.96
CA SER A 85 0.27 -7.44 3.19
C SER A 85 0.03 -6.19 2.36
N THR A 86 -1.25 -5.86 2.16
CA THR A 86 -1.66 -4.56 1.65
C THR A 86 -2.05 -3.67 2.84
N GLY A 87 -1.35 -2.55 2.98
CA GLY A 87 -1.59 -1.56 4.02
C GLY A 87 -2.06 -0.21 3.46
N ALA A 88 -2.47 0.69 4.35
CA ALA A 88 -2.73 2.09 4.02
C ALA A 88 -1.59 2.96 4.53
N VAL A 89 -1.16 3.88 3.69
CA VAL A 89 -0.26 4.96 4.06
C VAL A 89 -1.05 6.26 4.02
N THR A 90 -1.08 6.96 5.15
CA THR A 90 -1.62 8.30 5.26
C THR A 90 -0.50 9.28 4.99
N LEU A 91 -0.67 10.09 3.94
CA LEU A 91 0.27 11.14 3.55
C LEU A 91 -0.28 12.48 3.98
N THR A 92 0.56 13.27 4.64
CA THR A 92 0.29 14.67 4.98
C THR A 92 1.25 15.52 4.16
N VAL A 93 0.70 16.29 3.21
CA VAL A 93 1.44 17.14 2.29
C VAL A 93 1.18 18.58 2.65
N ARG A 94 2.24 19.35 2.91
CA ARG A 94 2.18 20.78 3.19
C ARG A 94 2.89 21.56 2.10
N ASN A 95 2.26 22.62 1.61
CA ASN A 95 2.93 23.60 0.76
C ASN A 95 3.81 24.50 1.64
N THR A 96 5.12 24.38 1.51
CA THR A 96 6.12 25.19 2.26
C THR A 96 6.62 26.37 1.46
N GLY A 97 6.28 26.45 0.15
CA GLY A 97 6.60 27.58 -0.71
C GLY A 97 5.70 28.79 -0.46
N ASP A 98 5.95 29.86 -1.19
CA ASP A 98 5.26 31.14 -1.05
C ASP A 98 4.14 31.36 -2.07
N THR A 99 3.90 30.42 -2.98
CA THR A 99 2.85 30.47 -4.00
C THR A 99 1.88 29.28 -3.89
N THR A 100 0.64 29.48 -4.36
CA THR A 100 -0.37 28.43 -4.36
C THR A 100 -0.04 27.35 -5.38
N ALA A 101 -0.04 26.08 -4.94
CA ALA A 101 -0.01 24.93 -5.82
C ALA A 101 -1.42 24.64 -6.34
N GLN A 102 -1.65 24.86 -7.63
CA GLN A 102 -2.97 24.63 -8.24
C GLN A 102 -3.12 23.17 -8.67
N ASN A 103 -4.32 22.62 -8.48
CA ASN A 103 -4.68 21.25 -8.86
C ASN A 103 -3.66 20.19 -8.34
N ALA A 104 -3.13 20.41 -7.14
CA ALA A 104 -2.11 19.54 -6.57
C ALA A 104 -2.62 18.11 -6.45
N ARG A 105 -1.75 17.16 -6.81
CA ARG A 105 -2.00 15.73 -6.75
C ARG A 105 -0.73 15.02 -6.29
N VAL A 106 -0.83 14.17 -5.30
CA VAL A 106 0.26 13.30 -4.88
C VAL A 106 0.24 12.00 -5.70
N GLN A 107 1.41 11.53 -6.07
CA GLN A 107 1.58 10.25 -6.74
C GLN A 107 2.71 9.46 -6.09
N LEU A 108 2.42 8.19 -5.74
CA LEU A 108 3.43 7.22 -5.32
C LEU A 108 4.19 6.71 -6.54
N ARG A 109 5.50 6.57 -6.38
CA ARG A 109 6.35 5.85 -7.32
C ARG A 109 6.66 4.46 -6.75
N GLU A 110 6.85 3.51 -7.63
CA GLU A 110 7.33 2.19 -7.23
C GLU A 110 8.68 2.34 -6.54
N SER A 111 8.79 1.76 -5.36
CA SER A 111 9.98 1.74 -4.53
C SER A 111 10.02 0.37 -3.86
N SER A 112 10.60 -0.63 -4.54
CA SER A 112 10.72 -1.98 -3.98
C SER A 112 11.30 -1.91 -2.57
N PRO A 113 10.72 -2.63 -1.59
CA PRO A 113 9.65 -3.65 -1.72
C PRO A 113 8.21 -3.11 -1.61
N LEU A 114 8.00 -1.78 -1.58
CA LEU A 114 6.68 -1.13 -1.53
C LEU A 114 6.11 -0.97 -2.94
N ILE A 115 4.95 -1.55 -3.19
CA ILE A 115 4.25 -1.54 -4.47
C ILE A 115 2.96 -0.71 -4.35
N PRO A 116 2.79 0.41 -5.08
CA PRO A 116 1.57 1.19 -5.04
C PRO A 116 0.36 0.43 -5.60
N VAL A 117 -0.69 0.24 -4.79
CA VAL A 117 -1.99 -0.32 -5.21
C VAL A 117 -2.92 0.81 -5.68
N SER A 118 -2.95 1.93 -4.96
CA SER A 118 -3.56 3.17 -5.42
C SER A 118 -2.46 4.19 -5.67
N GLY A 119 -2.17 4.48 -6.95
CA GLY A 119 -0.97 5.22 -7.34
C GLY A 119 -1.04 6.74 -7.12
N SER A 120 -2.23 7.34 -6.93
CA SER A 120 -2.34 8.81 -6.80
C SER A 120 -3.63 9.26 -6.11
N ALA A 121 -3.59 10.46 -5.52
CA ALA A 121 -4.76 11.14 -4.95
C ALA A 121 -4.69 12.65 -5.22
N SER A 122 -5.87 13.29 -5.39
CA SER A 122 -5.99 14.73 -5.49
C SER A 122 -5.88 15.36 -4.10
N LEU A 123 -5.17 16.47 -4.03
CA LEU A 123 -5.04 17.33 -2.83
C LEU A 123 -5.83 18.63 -2.97
N GLY A 124 -6.27 18.98 -4.20
CA GLY A 124 -6.85 20.29 -4.51
C GLY A 124 -5.81 21.37 -4.64
N ASP A 125 -6.23 22.63 -4.49
CA ASP A 125 -5.33 23.76 -4.43
C ASP A 125 -4.76 23.89 -3.03
N LEU A 126 -3.45 24.07 -2.92
CA LEU A 126 -2.77 24.25 -1.65
C LEU A 126 -2.15 25.64 -1.59
N ALA A 127 -2.72 26.52 -0.78
CA ALA A 127 -2.16 27.83 -0.49
C ALA A 127 -0.83 27.70 0.28
N PRO A 128 0.01 28.76 0.32
CA PRO A 128 1.19 28.82 1.16
C PRO A 128 0.90 28.43 2.61
N GLY A 129 1.64 27.47 3.13
CA GLY A 129 1.47 26.93 4.49
C GLY A 129 0.32 25.97 4.68
N GLU A 130 -0.54 25.78 3.68
CA GLU A 130 -1.68 24.86 3.75
C GLU A 130 -1.24 23.39 3.73
N THR A 131 -2.03 22.55 4.39
CA THR A 131 -1.78 21.13 4.53
C THR A 131 -2.99 20.33 4.06
N ALA A 132 -2.76 19.33 3.22
CA ALA A 132 -3.75 18.34 2.85
C ALA A 132 -3.31 16.94 3.28
N THR A 133 -4.28 16.12 3.66
CA THR A 133 -4.06 14.73 4.05
C THR A 133 -4.81 13.81 3.12
N THR A 134 -4.15 12.74 2.69
CA THR A 134 -4.76 11.70 1.86
C THR A 134 -4.29 10.32 2.28
N ARG A 135 -5.05 9.31 1.91
CA ARG A 135 -4.77 7.91 2.22
C ARG A 135 -4.60 7.12 0.94
N LEU A 136 -3.45 6.49 0.77
CA LEU A 136 -3.12 5.66 -0.38
C LEU A 136 -2.85 4.23 0.08
N ARG A 137 -3.02 3.29 -0.82
CA ARG A 137 -2.81 1.87 -0.54
C ARG A 137 -1.51 1.41 -1.17
N VAL A 138 -0.73 0.68 -0.39
CA VAL A 138 0.51 0.05 -0.80
C VAL A 138 0.47 -1.43 -0.44
N GLU A 139 1.12 -2.24 -1.24
CA GLU A 139 1.37 -3.65 -0.99
C GLU A 139 2.84 -3.81 -0.65
N MET A 140 3.13 -4.63 0.34
CA MET A 140 4.48 -5.02 0.70
C MET A 140 4.78 -6.40 0.15
N SER A 141 5.92 -6.55 -0.51
CA SER A 141 6.38 -7.83 -1.06
C SER A 141 6.59 -8.87 0.03
N ASP A 142 6.29 -10.12 -0.27
CA ASP A 142 6.55 -11.33 0.52
C ASP A 142 8.04 -11.54 0.88
N ARG A 143 8.95 -10.94 0.10
CA ARG A 143 10.41 -11.05 0.30
C ARG A 143 11.00 -9.94 1.16
N ALA A 144 10.17 -9.04 1.64
CA ALA A 144 10.60 -7.97 2.54
C ALA A 144 10.86 -8.52 3.94
N LEU A 145 11.61 -7.79 4.73
CA LEU A 145 11.75 -8.00 6.17
C LEU A 145 11.01 -6.89 6.90
N ALA A 146 10.70 -7.09 8.17
CA ALA A 146 10.22 -6.01 9.02
C ALA A 146 11.28 -4.91 9.13
N GLY A 147 10.86 -3.65 9.09
CA GLY A 147 11.76 -2.51 9.16
C GLY A 147 11.19 -1.25 8.53
N GLU A 148 12.00 -0.19 8.49
CA GLU A 148 11.64 1.06 7.84
C GLU A 148 12.05 1.05 6.37
N TYR A 149 11.13 1.42 5.49
CA TYR A 149 11.36 1.49 4.04
C TYR A 149 11.06 2.87 3.48
N PRO A 150 11.87 3.36 2.53
CA PRO A 150 11.62 4.63 1.87
C PRO A 150 10.45 4.52 0.89
N LEU A 151 9.44 5.37 1.06
CA LEU A 151 8.36 5.55 0.12
C LEU A 151 8.68 6.74 -0.77
N SER A 152 8.74 6.53 -2.08
CA SER A 152 9.03 7.58 -3.06
C SER A 152 7.75 8.25 -3.55
N ILE A 153 7.70 9.57 -3.47
CA ILE A 153 6.51 10.38 -3.72
C ILE A 153 6.87 11.53 -4.65
N VAL A 154 5.99 11.85 -5.58
CA VAL A 154 6.04 13.11 -6.34
C VAL A 154 4.74 13.87 -6.16
N VAL A 155 4.82 15.20 -6.17
CA VAL A 155 3.65 16.06 -6.22
C VAL A 155 3.54 16.63 -7.64
N LYS A 156 2.39 16.45 -8.27
CA LYS A 156 2.02 17.06 -9.53
C LYS A 156 1.12 18.25 -9.27
N ARG A 157 1.31 19.32 -9.98
CA ARG A 157 0.50 20.54 -9.93
C ARG A 157 0.43 21.18 -11.30
N ASP A 158 -0.46 22.11 -11.47
CA ASP A 158 -0.47 22.98 -12.64
C ASP A 158 0.34 24.26 -12.34
N ASP A 159 1.01 24.78 -13.35
CA ASP A 159 1.62 26.10 -13.32
C ASP A 159 0.59 27.20 -13.60
N ALA A 160 1.04 28.45 -13.67
CA ALA A 160 0.18 29.61 -13.97
C ALA A 160 -0.46 29.57 -15.38
N PHE A 161 -0.04 28.66 -16.24
CA PHE A 161 -0.56 28.46 -17.60
C PHE A 161 -1.38 27.17 -17.74
N ASN A 162 -1.66 26.49 -16.61
CA ASN A 162 -2.28 25.18 -16.54
C ASN A 162 -1.44 24.06 -17.20
N ASP A 163 -0.12 24.22 -17.28
CA ASP A 163 0.77 23.15 -17.71
C ASP A 163 1.18 22.30 -16.50
N PRO A 164 1.23 20.97 -16.64
CA PRO A 164 1.58 20.09 -15.53
C PRO A 164 3.06 20.17 -15.18
N VAL A 165 3.34 20.43 -13.91
CA VAL A 165 4.69 20.41 -13.31
C VAL A 165 4.77 19.30 -12.28
N VAL A 166 5.89 18.59 -12.24
CA VAL A 166 6.14 17.49 -11.30
C VAL A 166 7.38 17.82 -10.48
N THR A 167 7.30 17.61 -9.17
CA THR A 167 8.46 17.79 -8.28
C THR A 167 9.52 16.74 -8.50
N GLU A 168 10.75 17.01 -8.04
CA GLU A 168 11.70 15.94 -7.76
C GLU A 168 11.09 14.92 -6.78
N PRO A 169 11.53 13.65 -6.82
CA PRO A 169 11.04 12.64 -5.89
C PRO A 169 11.37 13.01 -4.44
N LEU A 170 10.35 13.01 -3.60
CA LEU A 170 10.45 13.14 -2.15
C LEU A 170 10.46 11.73 -1.54
N SER A 171 11.27 11.51 -0.51
CA SER A 171 11.37 10.22 0.18
C SER A 171 10.94 10.38 1.63
N VAL A 172 10.04 9.49 2.09
CA VAL A 172 9.61 9.43 3.49
C VAL A 172 9.70 7.99 3.99
N GLY A 173 10.14 7.80 5.24
CA GLY A 173 10.19 6.49 5.87
C GLY A 173 8.80 5.97 6.21
N VAL A 174 8.59 4.68 6.02
CA VAL A 174 7.38 3.96 6.40
C VAL A 174 7.78 2.69 7.14
N ASP A 175 7.26 2.53 8.35
CA ASP A 175 7.49 1.34 9.16
C ASP A 175 6.64 0.18 8.68
N VAL A 176 7.27 -0.99 8.53
CA VAL A 176 6.67 -2.26 8.15
C VAL A 176 6.90 -3.28 9.23
N GLY A 177 5.83 -3.79 9.81
CA GLY A 177 5.86 -4.87 10.79
C GLY A 177 6.15 -6.24 10.15
N PRO A 178 6.47 -7.25 10.97
CA PRO A 178 6.70 -8.61 10.49
C PRO A 178 5.45 -9.20 9.84
N GLU A 179 5.65 -10.31 9.15
CA GLU A 179 4.55 -11.09 8.56
C GLU A 179 3.54 -11.49 9.64
N ARG A 180 2.26 -11.56 9.24
CA ARG A 180 1.20 -12.05 10.12
C ARG A 180 1.20 -13.55 10.08
N THR A 181 1.56 -14.14 11.20
CA THR A 181 1.62 -15.58 11.39
C THR A 181 0.64 -16.02 12.46
N PHE A 182 0.26 -17.27 12.43
CA PHE A 182 -0.47 -17.90 13.50
C PHE A 182 0.20 -19.22 13.84
N GLU A 183 -0.02 -19.68 15.04
CA GLU A 183 0.43 -20.98 15.51
C GLU A 183 -0.78 -21.82 15.86
N THR A 184 -0.75 -23.08 15.48
CA THR A 184 -1.78 -24.04 15.88
C THR A 184 -1.16 -25.17 16.69
N SER A 185 -1.86 -25.58 17.73
CA SER A 185 -1.55 -26.80 18.46
C SER A 185 -2.80 -27.65 18.55
N SER A 186 -2.66 -28.95 18.39
CA SER A 186 -3.76 -29.90 18.56
C SER A 186 -3.62 -30.67 19.87
N ALA A 187 -4.75 -30.92 20.51
CA ALA A 187 -4.82 -31.79 21.67
C ALA A 187 -5.76 -32.95 21.39
N GLY A 188 -5.25 -34.16 21.55
CA GLY A 188 -6.07 -35.38 21.46
C GLY A 188 -5.38 -36.53 20.77
N SER A 189 -6.02 -37.69 20.88
CA SER A 189 -5.73 -38.88 20.11
C SER A 189 -7.04 -39.41 19.51
N ALA A 190 -6.91 -40.11 18.42
CA ALA A 190 -8.05 -40.78 17.75
C ALA A 190 -7.78 -42.25 17.61
N SER A 191 -8.82 -43.05 17.50
CA SER A 191 -8.68 -44.49 17.23
C SER A 191 -9.14 -44.81 15.81
N ALA A 192 -8.47 -45.74 15.15
CA ALA A 192 -8.90 -46.20 13.84
C ALA A 192 -10.36 -46.71 13.88
N GLY A 193 -11.17 -46.30 12.91
CA GLY A 193 -12.59 -46.60 12.81
C GLY A 193 -13.49 -45.85 13.79
N SER A 194 -13.01 -44.75 14.42
CA SER A 194 -13.81 -43.93 15.33
C SER A 194 -14.01 -42.52 14.82
N THR A 195 -15.07 -41.88 15.29
CA THR A 195 -15.28 -40.45 15.16
C THR A 195 -14.91 -39.78 16.49
N THR A 196 -14.10 -38.74 16.44
CA THR A 196 -13.60 -38.01 17.62
C THR A 196 -13.66 -36.52 17.42
N THR A 197 -13.71 -35.78 18.51
CA THR A 197 -13.54 -34.31 18.47
C THR A 197 -12.09 -33.95 18.71
N VAL A 198 -11.48 -33.24 17.78
CA VAL A 198 -10.13 -32.72 17.89
C VAL A 198 -10.22 -31.24 18.22
N SER A 199 -9.50 -30.80 19.24
CA SER A 199 -9.42 -29.40 19.64
C SER A 199 -8.12 -28.80 19.14
N PHE A 200 -8.23 -27.62 18.54
CA PHE A 200 -7.07 -26.81 18.12
C PHE A 200 -7.07 -25.53 18.92
N GLU A 201 -5.94 -25.19 19.49
CA GLU A 201 -5.67 -23.85 19.98
C GLU A 201 -5.00 -23.06 18.84
N VAL A 202 -5.59 -21.94 18.49
CA VAL A 202 -5.11 -21.04 17.43
C VAL A 202 -4.68 -19.74 18.06
N THR A 203 -3.41 -19.40 17.92
CA THR A 203 -2.80 -18.20 18.50
C THR A 203 -2.41 -17.24 17.39
N ASN A 204 -2.81 -15.97 17.50
CA ASN A 204 -2.29 -14.92 16.65
C ASN A 204 -0.85 -14.58 17.10
N SER A 205 0.15 -15.18 16.44
CA SER A 205 1.57 -14.93 16.73
C SER A 205 2.13 -13.69 16.03
N GLY A 206 1.32 -13.05 15.17
CA GLY A 206 1.67 -11.79 14.52
C GLY A 206 1.49 -10.57 15.43
N GLU A 207 1.86 -9.39 14.91
CA GLU A 207 1.80 -8.11 15.64
C GLU A 207 0.51 -7.32 15.37
N ALA A 208 -0.40 -7.83 14.55
CA ALA A 208 -1.65 -7.15 14.20
C ALA A 208 -2.89 -7.98 14.51
N PRO A 209 -4.02 -7.32 14.85
CA PRO A 209 -5.26 -8.05 15.08
C PRO A 209 -5.77 -8.71 13.80
N MET A 210 -6.20 -9.96 13.92
CA MET A 210 -6.98 -10.67 12.93
C MET A 210 -8.46 -10.42 13.17
N ARG A 211 -9.21 -10.06 12.13
CA ARG A 211 -10.67 -9.81 12.22
C ARG A 211 -11.40 -10.85 11.40
N ASN A 212 -12.60 -11.24 11.88
CA ASN A 212 -13.41 -12.25 11.22
C ASN A 212 -12.63 -13.52 10.89
N ALA A 213 -11.74 -13.93 11.80
CA ALA A 213 -10.90 -15.10 11.61
C ALA A 213 -11.74 -16.38 11.55
N VAL A 214 -11.44 -17.23 10.58
CA VAL A 214 -12.05 -18.55 10.37
C VAL A 214 -10.91 -19.53 10.17
N VAL A 215 -10.88 -20.55 10.99
CA VAL A 215 -9.95 -21.67 10.84
C VAL A 215 -10.55 -22.68 9.89
N ARG A 216 -9.77 -23.19 8.97
CA ARG A 216 -10.13 -24.30 8.10
C ARG A 216 -9.21 -25.47 8.35
N LEU A 217 -9.80 -26.63 8.60
CA LEU A 217 -9.12 -27.90 8.70
C LEU A 217 -9.11 -28.59 7.34
N ASN A 218 -7.93 -28.96 6.84
CA ASN A 218 -7.77 -29.80 5.66
C ASN A 218 -7.61 -31.25 6.15
N ALA A 219 -8.71 -31.99 6.11
CA ALA A 219 -8.74 -33.40 6.52
C ALA A 219 -8.44 -34.27 5.31
N ASP A 220 -7.18 -34.68 5.16
CA ASP A 220 -6.76 -35.67 4.15
C ASP A 220 -6.81 -37.08 4.73
N SER A 221 -6.93 -38.10 3.83
CA SER A 221 -6.91 -39.51 4.23
C SER A 221 -5.75 -39.80 5.21
N PRO A 222 -6.04 -40.48 6.34
CA PRO A 222 -7.21 -41.31 6.68
C PRO A 222 -8.33 -40.55 7.42
N PHE A 223 -8.38 -39.23 7.38
CA PHE A 223 -9.37 -38.44 8.09
C PHE A 223 -10.45 -37.90 7.15
N GLU A 224 -11.68 -37.81 7.66
CA GLU A 224 -12.80 -37.16 7.03
C GLU A 224 -13.51 -36.24 8.05
N THR A 225 -14.02 -35.09 7.60
CA THR A 225 -14.83 -34.18 8.41
C THR A 225 -16.00 -33.65 7.61
N ASP A 226 -17.15 -33.51 8.22
CA ASP A 226 -18.36 -32.95 7.60
C ASP A 226 -18.38 -31.41 7.77
N ASP A 227 -17.64 -30.88 8.73
CA ASP A 227 -17.50 -29.45 8.99
C ASP A 227 -16.01 -29.11 9.10
N ASP A 228 -15.47 -28.53 8.03
CA ASP A 228 -14.05 -28.20 7.88
C ASP A 228 -13.72 -26.78 8.32
N THR A 229 -14.70 -26.01 8.82
CA THR A 229 -14.50 -24.59 9.17
C THR A 229 -15.02 -24.25 10.55
N ALA A 230 -14.26 -23.41 11.27
CA ALA A 230 -14.67 -22.89 12.58
C ALA A 230 -14.44 -21.38 12.66
N TYR A 231 -15.47 -20.63 13.06
CA TYR A 231 -15.39 -19.19 13.25
C TYR A 231 -14.76 -18.87 14.61
N VAL A 232 -13.68 -18.05 14.57
CA VAL A 232 -12.95 -17.57 15.74
C VAL A 232 -13.33 -16.14 16.10
N GLY A 233 -13.54 -15.31 15.08
CA GLY A 233 -13.84 -13.89 15.27
C GLY A 233 -12.59 -13.01 15.24
N ARG A 234 -12.41 -12.17 16.26
CA ARG A 234 -11.25 -11.30 16.40
C ARG A 234 -10.24 -11.91 17.35
N LEU A 235 -8.97 -11.93 16.93
CA LEU A 235 -7.82 -12.27 17.78
C LEU A 235 -6.84 -11.12 17.78
N GLU A 236 -6.56 -10.57 18.96
CA GLU A 236 -5.48 -9.60 19.17
C GLU A 236 -4.11 -10.30 19.10
N PRO A 237 -3.01 -9.54 18.92
CA PRO A 237 -1.66 -10.08 19.02
C PRO A 237 -1.42 -10.85 20.32
N GLY A 238 -0.96 -12.10 20.22
CA GLY A 238 -0.75 -13.00 21.34
C GLY A 238 -2.01 -13.64 21.92
N GLU A 239 -3.19 -13.31 21.41
CA GLU A 239 -4.46 -13.92 21.87
C GLU A 239 -4.67 -15.29 21.21
N SER A 240 -5.20 -16.23 21.99
CA SER A 240 -5.53 -17.58 21.54
C SER A 240 -7.03 -17.85 21.61
N ALA A 241 -7.51 -18.69 20.72
CA ALA A 241 -8.87 -19.24 20.76
C ALA A 241 -8.83 -20.74 20.50
N THR A 242 -9.76 -21.47 21.13
CA THR A 242 -9.90 -22.90 20.91
C THR A 242 -11.06 -23.16 19.96
N VAL A 243 -10.79 -23.90 18.89
CA VAL A 243 -11.79 -24.43 17.95
C VAL A 243 -11.84 -25.93 18.01
N GLN A 244 -12.97 -26.53 17.62
CA GLN A 244 -13.18 -27.97 17.65
C GLN A 244 -13.72 -28.45 16.32
N PHE A 245 -13.18 -29.57 15.84
CA PHE A 245 -13.63 -30.27 14.64
C PHE A 245 -13.98 -31.70 14.96
N THR A 246 -15.05 -32.17 14.38
CA THR A 246 -15.41 -33.60 14.45
C THR A 246 -14.76 -34.31 13.28
N VAL A 247 -13.87 -35.26 13.58
CA VAL A 247 -13.08 -36.00 12.59
C VAL A 247 -13.37 -37.47 12.68
N SER A 248 -13.69 -38.10 11.56
CA SER A 248 -13.82 -39.53 11.40
C SER A 248 -12.51 -40.10 10.88
N VAL A 249 -12.06 -41.22 11.49
CA VAL A 249 -10.82 -41.87 11.13
C VAL A 249 -11.15 -43.20 10.43
N ASP A 250 -10.56 -43.44 9.26
CA ASP A 250 -10.73 -44.71 8.53
C ASP A 250 -10.37 -45.93 9.43
N GLY A 251 -11.19 -46.97 9.38
CA GLY A 251 -10.96 -48.18 10.15
C GLY A 251 -9.69 -48.95 9.76
N ALA A 252 -9.17 -48.73 8.56
CA ALA A 252 -7.91 -49.28 8.08
C ALA A 252 -6.69 -48.37 8.37
N ALA A 253 -6.88 -47.26 9.08
CA ALA A 253 -5.79 -46.35 9.41
C ALA A 253 -4.71 -47.02 10.25
N THR A 254 -3.46 -46.90 9.85
CA THR A 254 -2.32 -47.44 10.59
C THR A 254 -2.07 -46.62 11.85
N PRO A 255 -1.88 -47.22 13.02
CA PRO A 255 -1.54 -46.52 14.25
C PRO A 255 -0.19 -45.79 14.12
N LYS A 256 -0.22 -44.48 14.04
CA LYS A 256 0.93 -43.54 13.96
C LYS A 256 0.48 -42.11 14.18
N ALA A 257 1.42 -41.18 14.25
CA ALA A 257 1.13 -39.76 14.14
C ALA A 257 0.90 -39.39 12.67
N TYR A 258 -0.12 -38.58 12.44
CA TYR A 258 -0.48 -38.00 11.14
C TYR A 258 -0.49 -36.47 11.26
N ALA A 259 -0.11 -35.80 10.19
CA ALA A 259 -0.28 -34.37 10.10
C ALA A 259 -1.76 -34.02 9.85
N LEU A 260 -2.23 -32.96 10.53
CA LEU A 260 -3.48 -32.30 10.24
C LEU A 260 -3.13 -30.85 9.85
N ASP A 261 -3.52 -30.47 8.67
CA ASP A 261 -3.21 -29.18 8.10
C ASP A 261 -4.35 -28.20 8.37
N THR A 262 -3.97 -27.00 8.82
CA THR A 262 -4.91 -25.91 9.08
C THR A 262 -4.49 -24.64 8.36
N THR A 263 -5.47 -23.81 7.98
CA THR A 263 -5.27 -22.47 7.47
C THR A 263 -6.20 -21.52 8.21
N VAL A 264 -5.79 -20.25 8.36
CA VAL A 264 -6.65 -19.21 8.92
C VAL A 264 -6.95 -18.17 7.85
N ALA A 265 -8.23 -17.99 7.57
CA ALA A 265 -8.70 -16.92 6.73
C ALA A 265 -9.21 -15.77 7.61
N PHE A 266 -8.75 -14.54 7.38
CA PHE A 266 -9.15 -13.36 8.17
C PHE A 266 -9.27 -12.12 7.30
N ASP A 267 -9.92 -11.05 7.81
CA ASP A 267 -9.99 -9.79 7.12
C ASP A 267 -8.86 -8.86 7.61
N ASN A 268 -8.10 -8.32 6.67
CA ASN A 268 -7.06 -7.34 6.96
C ASN A 268 -7.65 -5.95 7.28
N ALA A 269 -6.79 -4.95 7.50
CA ALA A 269 -7.19 -3.58 7.81
C ALA A 269 -8.10 -2.91 6.74
N PHE A 270 -8.17 -3.47 5.52
CA PHE A 270 -9.02 -3.00 4.42
C PHE A 270 -10.27 -3.86 4.20
N ASN A 271 -10.61 -4.74 5.13
CA ASN A 271 -11.70 -5.72 4.99
C ASN A 271 -11.52 -6.63 3.75
N ARG A 272 -10.28 -6.91 3.36
CA ARG A 272 -9.96 -7.90 2.34
C ARG A 272 -9.65 -9.22 3.02
N ARG A 273 -10.23 -10.30 2.48
CA ARG A 273 -9.95 -11.66 2.94
C ARG A 273 -8.53 -12.05 2.58
N VAL A 274 -7.78 -12.50 3.56
CA VAL A 274 -6.42 -13.06 3.43
C VAL A 274 -6.44 -14.46 4.03
N VAL A 275 -5.68 -15.38 3.44
CA VAL A 275 -5.50 -16.74 3.95
C VAL A 275 -4.03 -16.88 4.29
N THR A 276 -3.71 -17.42 5.46
CA THR A 276 -2.34 -17.69 5.90
C THR A 276 -1.77 -18.92 5.20
N ASP A 277 -0.48 -19.11 5.33
CA ASP A 277 0.16 -20.37 4.98
C ASP A 277 -0.43 -21.55 5.78
N VAL A 278 -0.14 -22.75 5.33
CA VAL A 278 -0.61 -23.98 5.96
C VAL A 278 0.24 -24.28 7.19
N GLU A 279 -0.43 -24.45 8.34
CA GLU A 279 0.20 -24.95 9.57
C GLU A 279 -0.20 -26.39 9.80
N SER A 280 0.80 -27.23 10.09
CA SER A 280 0.60 -28.65 10.33
C SER A 280 0.78 -29.01 11.80
N THR A 281 -0.20 -29.70 12.37
CA THR A 281 -0.13 -30.25 13.73
C THR A 281 -0.23 -31.79 13.69
N GLU A 282 0.27 -32.47 14.72
CA GLU A 282 0.23 -33.93 14.77
C GLU A 282 -1.00 -34.43 15.55
N LEU A 283 -1.75 -35.35 14.94
CA LEU A 283 -2.77 -36.16 15.62
C LEU A 283 -2.32 -37.60 15.68
N ARG A 284 -2.29 -38.17 16.88
CA ARG A 284 -1.92 -39.55 17.07
C ARG A 284 -3.14 -40.49 16.88
N VAL A 285 -3.02 -41.40 15.91
CA VAL A 285 -4.01 -42.43 15.70
C VAL A 285 -3.56 -43.72 16.43
N GLU A 286 -4.44 -44.25 17.27
CA GLU A 286 -4.26 -45.49 17.99
C GLU A 286 -5.01 -46.63 17.31
N ALA A 287 -4.64 -47.87 17.64
CA ALA A 287 -5.35 -49.05 17.12
C ALA A 287 -6.82 -49.07 17.58
N GLY A 288 -7.74 -49.27 16.65
CA GLY A 288 -9.15 -49.39 16.99
C GLY A 288 -9.42 -50.62 17.86
N SER A 289 -10.39 -50.51 18.76
CA SER A 289 -10.76 -51.59 19.69
C SER A 289 -11.20 -52.90 18.96
N GLY A 290 -11.62 -52.82 17.69
CA GLY A 290 -11.92 -53.98 16.86
C GLY A 290 -10.70 -54.80 16.44
N GLY A 291 -9.52 -54.14 16.27
CA GLY A 291 -8.28 -54.84 15.89
C GLY A 291 -7.68 -55.67 17.00
N LEU A 292 -7.84 -55.23 18.24
CA LEU A 292 -7.38 -55.97 19.41
C LEU A 292 -8.20 -57.27 19.62
N LEU A 293 -9.52 -57.23 19.42
CA LEU A 293 -10.38 -58.38 19.49
C LEU A 293 -10.09 -59.38 18.35
N ALA A 294 -9.85 -58.89 17.12
CA ALA A 294 -9.49 -59.74 15.99
C ALA A 294 -8.11 -60.37 16.18
N ALA A 295 -7.13 -59.66 16.72
CA ALA A 295 -5.79 -60.20 17.05
C ALA A 295 -5.85 -61.28 18.15
N ILE A 296 -6.68 -61.05 19.17
CA ILE A 296 -6.90 -62.03 20.25
C ILE A 296 -7.63 -63.26 19.72
N ILE A 297 -8.63 -63.09 18.85
CA ILE A 297 -9.35 -64.20 18.24
C ILE A 297 -8.42 -65.01 17.33
N ASN A 298 -7.61 -64.39 16.50
CA ASN A 298 -6.64 -65.07 15.64
C ASN A 298 -5.57 -65.79 16.45
N THR A 299 -5.04 -65.20 17.53
CA THR A 299 -4.08 -65.88 18.41
C THR A 299 -4.73 -67.07 19.19
N LEU A 300 -6.01 -66.97 19.55
CA LEU A 300 -6.72 -68.05 20.15
C LEU A 300 -7.05 -69.17 19.12
N SER A 301 -7.41 -68.84 17.89
CA SER A 301 -7.62 -69.79 16.80
C SER A 301 -6.35 -70.58 16.51
N ASP A 302 -5.20 -69.90 16.42
CA ASP A 302 -3.90 -70.54 16.22
C ASP A 302 -3.47 -71.40 17.41
N LEU A 303 -3.92 -71.07 18.63
CA LEU A 303 -3.61 -71.85 19.83
C LEU A 303 -4.52 -73.08 20.01
N ILE A 304 -5.74 -73.07 19.46
CA ILE A 304 -6.74 -74.09 19.59
C ILE A 304 -6.75 -75.04 18.39
N GLY A 305 -6.03 -74.75 17.33
CA GLY A 305 -5.84 -75.59 16.16
C GLY A 305 -7.14 -75.93 15.38
N LEU A 306 -8.02 -74.89 15.21
CA LEU A 306 -9.20 -74.87 14.37
C LEU A 306 -9.02 -74.06 13.12
#